data_82c7d0047dc77499627da34b8a51181e
#
_entry.id   82c7d0047dc77499627da34b8a51181e
#
_cell.length_a   1.000
_cell.length_b   1.000
_cell.length_c   1.000
_cell.angle_alpha   90.00
_cell.angle_beta   90.00
_cell.angle_gamma   90.00
#
_symmetry.space_group_name_H-M   'P 1'
#
loop_
_entity.id
_entity.type
_entity.pdbx_description
1 polymer ?
#
loop_
_entity_poly.entity_id
_entity_poly.type
_entity_poly.pdbx_seq_one_letter_code
_entity_poly.pdbx_strand_id
1 'polypeptide(L)'
;MLLLPDYRVRQRDYLLEISRALTQELDLDKLLGRILSLSIDMLSGQAGIIVLRTPEGWQIRVTQGLPATFIKVIQPLLDKVPYNSESPENTELPEINRLLTEVTLEASMGQLSGVGLPLVARKQVAGSIFIFRGYANAFSSNDRALLSSFADQAAIAVQNALLYTQTNQQKQRLNAILDSSADGMLILTPGHIIERCNPAFAHLVGKNIEELQGKNSDGILKWAKQPQGMTLDEAEAGGWPLTTRSHLYIEGDLLKDNDPHPLPIGITYAPLVSAEGKLTNIIATIRDITHFRQADEIKSTFISIISHELKTPVALIKGYVSTLRREDANWDPAIVQDSLAIIEEEADRLTGMIENLLDASRLQAGGLNIKRSDISIPDLCRRLANRLQTQTEQHHISVDFPDDFPVLLADENRIGQVLSNLISNAIKYAPK
;
A
#
# COMPACT_ATOMS: atom_id res chain seq x y z
N MET A 1 6.05 11.22 -72.75
CA MET A 1 4.89 10.67 -72.05
C MET A 1 5.17 9.24 -71.58
N LEU A 2 6.27 9.00 -70.82
CA LEU A 2 6.74 7.65 -70.44
C LEU A 2 7.24 7.59 -68.97
N LEU A 3 6.76 8.51 -68.09
CA LEU A 3 7.20 8.59 -66.70
C LEU A 3 6.10 8.26 -65.66
N LEU A 4 4.89 7.92 -66.09
CA LEU A 4 3.75 7.68 -65.22
C LEU A 4 3.71 6.29 -64.54
N PRO A 5 4.19 5.16 -65.11
CA PRO A 5 4.16 3.86 -64.47
C PRO A 5 5.14 3.75 -63.28
N ASP A 6 6.33 4.33 -63.41
CA ASP A 6 7.42 4.22 -62.46
C ASP A 6 7.13 4.96 -61.13
N TYR A 7 6.41 6.06 -61.20
CA TYR A 7 6.00 6.87 -60.07
C TYR A 7 4.96 6.15 -59.17
N ARG A 8 3.93 5.55 -59.78
CA ARG A 8 2.90 4.78 -59.07
C ARG A 8 3.43 3.50 -58.45
N VAL A 9 4.40 2.85 -59.07
CA VAL A 9 5.06 1.64 -58.55
C VAL A 9 5.88 2.02 -57.33
N ARG A 10 6.71 3.05 -57.40
CA ARG A 10 7.50 3.56 -56.27
C ARG A 10 6.61 3.98 -55.09
N GLN A 11 5.51 4.68 -55.39
CA GLN A 11 4.53 5.07 -54.38
C GLN A 11 3.93 3.87 -53.63
N ARG A 12 3.55 2.82 -54.36
CA ARG A 12 3.00 1.60 -53.79
C ARG A 12 4.05 0.86 -52.96
N ASP A 13 5.29 0.81 -53.44
CA ASP A 13 6.37 0.13 -52.73
C ASP A 13 6.77 0.86 -51.45
N TYR A 14 6.79 2.19 -51.46
CA TYR A 14 6.93 3.01 -50.24
C TYR A 14 5.82 2.77 -49.24
N LEU A 15 4.55 2.73 -49.67
CA LEU A 15 3.42 2.47 -48.78
C LEU A 15 3.47 1.05 -48.18
N LEU A 16 3.93 0.06 -48.95
CA LEU A 16 4.11 -1.32 -48.44
C LEU A 16 5.29 -1.42 -47.43
N GLU A 17 6.39 -0.75 -47.72
CA GLU A 17 7.54 -0.71 -46.83
C GLU A 17 7.20 0.00 -45.50
N ILE A 18 6.47 1.10 -45.57
CA ILE A 18 5.93 1.82 -44.45
C ILE A 18 4.98 0.95 -43.63
N SER A 19 4.01 0.31 -44.29
CA SER A 19 3.06 -0.58 -43.57
C SER A 19 3.75 -1.72 -42.84
N ARG A 20 4.79 -2.32 -43.43
CA ARG A 20 5.61 -3.35 -42.77
C ARG A 20 6.42 -2.78 -41.63
N ALA A 21 7.05 -1.63 -41.81
CA ALA A 21 7.85 -0.99 -40.78
C ALA A 21 7.02 -0.55 -39.56
N LEU A 22 5.79 -0.06 -39.81
CA LEU A 22 4.86 0.40 -38.79
C LEU A 22 4.23 -0.74 -37.98
N THR A 23 4.12 -1.94 -38.55
CA THR A 23 3.53 -3.12 -37.85
C THR A 23 4.51 -3.88 -36.99
N GLN A 24 5.82 -3.69 -37.18
CA GLN A 24 6.85 -4.44 -36.45
C GLN A 24 7.48 -3.69 -35.27
N GLU A 25 7.39 -2.36 -35.25
CA GLU A 25 8.01 -1.54 -34.21
C GLU A 25 6.95 -1.17 -33.15
N LEU A 26 7.18 -1.58 -31.91
CA LEU A 26 6.33 -1.28 -30.75
C LEU A 26 6.91 -0.15 -29.89
N ASP A 27 8.19 0.19 -30.10
CA ASP A 27 8.82 1.32 -29.44
C ASP A 27 8.39 2.61 -30.12
N LEU A 28 7.66 3.46 -29.36
CA LEU A 28 7.06 4.68 -29.89
C LEU A 28 8.11 5.64 -30.47
N ASP A 29 9.23 5.84 -29.81
CA ASP A 29 10.24 6.82 -30.23
C ASP A 29 10.98 6.36 -31.50
N LYS A 30 11.27 5.06 -31.63
CA LYS A 30 11.81 4.48 -32.85
C LYS A 30 10.81 4.53 -33.98
N LEU A 31 9.54 4.23 -33.72
CA LEU A 31 8.47 4.31 -34.70
C LEU A 31 8.33 5.73 -35.26
N LEU A 32 8.27 6.73 -34.38
CA LEU A 32 8.15 8.14 -34.76
C LEU A 32 9.37 8.62 -35.58
N GLY A 33 10.58 8.20 -35.16
CA GLY A 33 11.81 8.50 -35.90
C GLY A 33 11.75 7.96 -37.33
N ARG A 34 11.28 6.73 -37.50
CA ARG A 34 11.13 6.10 -38.84
C ARG A 34 10.04 6.74 -39.65
N ILE A 35 8.88 7.08 -39.07
CA ILE A 35 7.82 7.84 -39.73
C ILE A 35 8.37 9.16 -40.24
N LEU A 36 9.10 9.90 -39.43
CA LEU A 36 9.63 11.21 -39.79
C LEU A 36 10.65 11.10 -40.93
N SER A 37 11.61 10.16 -40.84
CA SER A 37 12.60 9.93 -41.88
C SER A 37 11.96 9.58 -43.22
N LEU A 38 11.04 8.62 -43.26
CA LEU A 38 10.31 8.23 -44.47
C LEU A 38 9.50 9.37 -45.07
N SER A 39 8.89 10.22 -44.24
CA SER A 39 8.14 11.39 -44.69
C SER A 39 9.02 12.46 -45.30
N ILE A 40 10.19 12.70 -44.72
CA ILE A 40 11.21 13.62 -45.26
C ILE A 40 11.67 13.11 -46.63
N ASP A 41 12.04 11.84 -46.76
CA ASP A 41 12.52 11.24 -47.98
C ASP A 41 11.44 11.26 -49.10
N MET A 42 10.21 10.88 -48.75
CA MET A 42 9.09 10.83 -49.67
C MET A 42 8.75 12.22 -50.28
N LEU A 43 8.87 13.26 -49.46
CA LEU A 43 8.59 14.64 -49.87
C LEU A 43 9.81 15.40 -50.36
N SER A 44 10.98 14.77 -50.49
CA SER A 44 12.25 15.46 -50.73
C SER A 44 12.44 16.65 -49.79
N GLY A 45 12.07 16.44 -48.51
CA GLY A 45 12.25 17.39 -47.43
C GLY A 45 13.70 17.45 -46.93
N GLN A 46 14.05 18.50 -46.21
CA GLN A 46 15.36 18.67 -45.59
C GLN A 46 15.30 18.49 -44.10
N ALA A 47 14.16 18.77 -43.52
CA ALA A 47 13.95 18.66 -42.07
C ALA A 47 12.48 18.35 -41.74
N GLY A 48 12.25 17.89 -40.53
CA GLY A 48 10.89 17.65 -40.04
C GLY A 48 10.79 17.56 -38.52
N ILE A 49 9.55 17.59 -38.05
CA ILE A 49 9.19 17.49 -36.64
C ILE A 49 7.90 16.71 -36.48
N ILE A 50 7.82 15.88 -35.47
CA ILE A 50 6.58 15.27 -35.00
C ILE A 50 6.26 15.81 -33.63
N VAL A 51 5.06 16.35 -33.45
CA VAL A 51 4.49 16.74 -32.20
C VAL A 51 3.35 15.78 -31.86
N LEU A 52 3.30 15.32 -30.59
CA LEU A 52 2.22 14.48 -30.10
C LEU A 52 1.35 15.24 -29.12
N ARG A 53 0.09 14.90 -29.12
CA ARG A 53 -0.88 15.35 -28.13
C ARG A 53 -0.80 14.46 -26.90
N THR A 54 -0.41 15.03 -25.77
CA THR A 54 -0.34 14.33 -24.47
C THR A 54 -1.35 14.93 -23.49
N PRO A 55 -1.65 14.29 -22.34
CA PRO A 55 -2.50 14.88 -21.32
C PRO A 55 -2.01 16.23 -20.79
N GLU A 56 -0.72 16.51 -20.96
CA GLU A 56 -0.04 17.73 -20.48
C GLU A 56 0.00 18.82 -21.57
N GLY A 57 -0.48 18.54 -22.78
CA GLY A 57 -0.44 19.45 -23.92
C GLY A 57 0.29 18.89 -25.14
N TRP A 58 0.69 19.78 -26.05
CA TRP A 58 1.41 19.44 -27.26
C TRP A 58 2.92 19.35 -27.00
N GLN A 59 3.54 18.21 -27.29
CA GLN A 59 4.95 17.98 -27.02
C GLN A 59 5.69 17.56 -28.27
N ILE A 60 6.88 18.13 -28.47
CA ILE A 60 7.82 17.68 -29.49
C ILE A 60 8.37 16.32 -29.08
N ARG A 61 8.20 15.31 -29.92
CA ARG A 61 8.70 13.95 -29.66
C ARG A 61 9.92 13.60 -30.50
N VAL A 62 9.91 13.94 -31.78
CA VAL A 62 11.00 13.63 -32.69
C VAL A 62 11.25 14.81 -33.62
N THR A 63 12.53 15.09 -33.88
CA THR A 63 13.00 16.09 -34.83
C THR A 63 14.12 15.52 -35.69
N GLN A 64 14.20 15.94 -36.95
CA GLN A 64 15.28 15.58 -37.85
C GLN A 64 15.66 16.77 -38.72
N GLY A 65 16.94 17.05 -38.86
CA GLY A 65 17.46 18.13 -39.70
C GLY A 65 17.22 19.55 -39.16
N LEU A 66 16.67 19.70 -37.94
CA LEU A 66 16.40 21.00 -37.33
C LEU A 66 17.50 21.36 -36.31
N PRO A 67 17.95 22.63 -36.25
CA PRO A 67 18.89 23.09 -35.23
C PRO A 67 18.28 23.03 -33.82
N ALA A 68 19.09 22.76 -32.82
CA ALA A 68 18.64 22.71 -31.42
C ALA A 68 18.07 24.05 -30.92
N THR A 69 18.50 25.17 -31.50
CA THR A 69 17.96 26.51 -31.24
C THR A 69 16.50 26.63 -31.65
N PHE A 70 16.11 25.99 -32.74
CA PHE A 70 14.75 26.00 -33.27
C PHE A 70 13.80 25.23 -32.33
N ILE A 71 14.26 24.09 -31.81
CA ILE A 71 13.49 23.26 -30.86
C ILE A 71 13.19 24.04 -29.58
N LYS A 72 14.18 24.78 -29.04
CA LYS A 72 14.04 25.58 -27.82
C LYS A 72 13.02 26.73 -27.96
N VAL A 73 12.80 27.22 -29.18
CA VAL A 73 11.84 28.30 -29.47
C VAL A 73 10.43 27.74 -29.65
N ILE A 74 10.32 26.57 -30.27
CA ILE A 74 9.00 25.99 -30.62
C ILE A 74 8.27 25.43 -29.39
N GLN A 75 8.92 24.71 -28.49
CA GLN A 75 8.23 24.09 -27.36
C GLN A 75 7.44 25.09 -26.50
N PRO A 76 7.97 26.25 -26.10
CA PRO A 76 7.21 27.27 -25.38
C PRO A 76 6.05 27.88 -26.17
N LEU A 77 6.09 27.80 -27.50
CA LEU A 77 4.96 28.26 -28.36
C LEU A 77 3.85 27.22 -28.41
N LEU A 78 4.19 25.95 -28.50
CA LEU A 78 3.23 24.85 -28.43
C LEU A 78 2.50 24.80 -27.07
N ASP A 79 3.18 25.16 -25.97
CA ASP A 79 2.59 25.25 -24.62
C ASP A 79 1.50 26.33 -24.51
N LYS A 80 1.48 27.30 -25.44
CA LYS A 80 0.46 28.36 -25.49
C LYS A 80 -0.78 28.00 -26.32
N VAL A 81 -0.73 26.89 -27.08
CA VAL A 81 -1.88 26.44 -27.86
C VAL A 81 -2.98 25.97 -26.92
N PRO A 82 -4.23 26.49 -27.04
CA PRO A 82 -5.34 26.04 -26.23
C PRO A 82 -5.50 24.52 -26.31
N TYR A 83 -5.54 23.87 -25.16
CA TYR A 83 -5.64 22.43 -25.06
C TYR A 83 -6.92 22.02 -24.32
N ASN A 84 -7.80 21.29 -25.02
CA ASN A 84 -8.98 20.70 -24.39
C ASN A 84 -8.76 19.19 -24.20
N SER A 85 -8.62 18.74 -22.93
CA SER A 85 -8.39 17.33 -22.61
C SER A 85 -9.58 16.42 -22.90
N GLU A 86 -10.80 16.98 -22.87
CA GLU A 86 -12.05 16.19 -22.97
C GLU A 86 -12.55 16.02 -24.42
N SER A 87 -12.20 16.94 -25.32
CA SER A 87 -12.64 16.89 -26.71
C SER A 87 -11.48 17.19 -27.64
N PRO A 88 -10.89 16.17 -28.28
CA PRO A 88 -9.84 16.37 -29.28
C PRO A 88 -10.45 16.90 -30.59
N GLU A 89 -10.96 18.12 -30.58
CA GLU A 89 -11.46 18.75 -31.78
C GLU A 89 -10.30 19.17 -32.68
N ASN A 90 -10.54 19.10 -34.00
CA ASN A 90 -9.60 19.52 -35.05
C ASN A 90 -9.23 21.02 -35.01
N THR A 91 -9.75 21.79 -34.06
CA THR A 91 -9.55 23.24 -33.94
C THR A 91 -8.14 23.63 -33.47
N GLU A 92 -7.44 22.75 -32.77
CA GLU A 92 -6.06 23.02 -32.33
C GLU A 92 -5.02 22.91 -33.45
N LEU A 93 -5.24 22.02 -34.41
CA LEU A 93 -4.30 21.72 -35.49
C LEU A 93 -3.99 22.90 -36.42
N PRO A 94 -4.99 23.70 -36.88
CA PRO A 94 -4.73 24.88 -37.67
C PRO A 94 -3.79 25.87 -36.97
N GLU A 95 -3.95 26.06 -35.65
CA GLU A 95 -3.11 26.96 -34.90
C GLU A 95 -1.67 26.45 -34.78
N ILE A 96 -1.46 25.15 -34.52
CA ILE A 96 -0.14 24.52 -34.48
C ILE A 96 0.54 24.66 -35.85
N ASN A 97 -0.17 24.37 -36.93
CA ASN A 97 0.36 24.49 -38.27
C ASN A 97 0.72 25.96 -38.61
N ARG A 98 -0.09 26.93 -38.17
CA ARG A 98 0.21 28.35 -38.31
C ARG A 98 1.48 28.72 -37.58
N LEU A 99 1.59 28.37 -36.31
CA LEU A 99 2.77 28.62 -35.47
C LEU A 99 4.04 28.01 -36.05
N LEU A 100 3.99 26.74 -36.45
CA LEU A 100 5.15 26.07 -37.08
C LEU A 100 5.55 26.70 -38.39
N THR A 101 4.60 27.17 -39.18
CA THR A 101 4.86 27.89 -40.45
C THR A 101 5.50 29.25 -40.18
N GLU A 102 4.95 30.05 -39.28
CA GLU A 102 5.48 31.37 -38.91
C GLU A 102 6.90 31.30 -38.41
N VAL A 103 7.15 30.42 -37.41
CA VAL A 103 8.50 30.24 -36.82
C VAL A 103 9.51 29.75 -37.87
N THR A 104 9.06 28.89 -38.81
CA THR A 104 9.95 28.40 -39.86
C THR A 104 10.31 29.49 -40.86
N LEU A 105 9.35 30.30 -41.25
CA LEU A 105 9.58 31.44 -42.16
C LEU A 105 10.53 32.46 -41.52
N GLU A 106 10.33 32.80 -40.25
CA GLU A 106 11.18 33.73 -39.52
C GLU A 106 12.60 33.15 -39.32
N ALA A 107 12.72 31.91 -38.86
CA ALA A 107 14.00 31.27 -38.61
C ALA A 107 14.83 31.01 -39.89
N SER A 108 14.17 30.85 -41.02
CA SER A 108 14.81 30.59 -42.32
C SER A 108 14.95 31.83 -43.20
N MET A 109 14.54 32.99 -42.72
CA MET A 109 14.46 34.23 -43.56
C MET A 109 13.65 34.03 -44.83
N GLY A 110 12.57 33.23 -44.79
CA GLY A 110 11.71 32.97 -45.93
C GLY A 110 12.22 31.92 -46.92
N GLN A 111 13.33 31.23 -46.62
CA GLN A 111 13.92 30.25 -47.55
C GLN A 111 13.33 28.83 -47.39
N LEU A 112 12.65 28.52 -46.30
CA LEU A 112 12.01 27.22 -46.06
C LEU A 112 10.49 27.33 -46.26
N SER A 113 9.92 26.33 -46.94
CA SER A 113 8.47 26.11 -46.95
C SER A 113 8.12 24.88 -46.13
N GLY A 114 7.01 24.95 -45.40
CA GLY A 114 6.55 23.86 -44.55
C GLY A 114 5.17 23.33 -44.89
N VAL A 115 4.92 22.06 -44.62
CA VAL A 115 3.60 21.44 -44.71
C VAL A 115 3.35 20.65 -43.42
N GLY A 116 2.24 20.93 -42.74
CA GLY A 116 1.79 20.20 -41.55
C GLY A 116 0.63 19.29 -41.88
N LEU A 117 0.64 18.10 -41.32
CA LEU A 117 -0.41 17.10 -41.47
C LEU A 117 -0.81 16.53 -40.12
N PRO A 118 -2.11 16.44 -39.86
CA PRO A 118 -2.59 15.81 -38.64
C PRO A 118 -2.38 14.29 -38.70
N LEU A 119 -2.01 13.71 -37.58
CA LEU A 119 -2.03 12.28 -37.35
C LEU A 119 -3.37 11.94 -36.69
N VAL A 120 -4.37 11.58 -37.47
CA VAL A 120 -5.74 11.30 -36.99
C VAL A 120 -6.06 9.82 -37.13
N ALA A 121 -6.35 9.15 -36.02
CA ALA A 121 -6.81 7.77 -36.00
C ALA A 121 -8.13 7.65 -35.22
N ARG A 122 -9.11 6.93 -35.77
CA ARG A 122 -10.44 6.73 -35.18
C ARG A 122 -11.13 8.03 -34.74
N LYS A 123 -11.01 9.10 -35.50
CA LYS A 123 -11.50 10.45 -35.22
C LYS A 123 -10.80 11.16 -34.04
N GLN A 124 -9.71 10.63 -33.53
CA GLN A 124 -8.89 11.27 -32.51
C GLN A 124 -7.57 11.74 -33.09
N VAL A 125 -7.17 12.95 -32.71
CA VAL A 125 -5.88 13.53 -33.10
C VAL A 125 -4.81 13.01 -32.17
N ALA A 126 -3.90 12.19 -32.67
CA ALA A 126 -2.75 11.68 -31.89
C ALA A 126 -1.58 12.69 -31.94
N GLY A 127 -1.46 13.49 -33.00
CA GLY A 127 -0.35 14.41 -33.15
C GLY A 127 -0.40 15.15 -34.49
N SER A 128 0.71 15.79 -34.85
CA SER A 128 0.95 16.39 -36.16
C SER A 128 2.37 16.13 -36.61
N ILE A 129 2.53 15.87 -37.90
CA ILE A 129 3.84 15.80 -38.56
C ILE A 129 4.03 17.04 -39.43
N PHE A 130 5.23 17.61 -39.33
CA PHE A 130 5.58 18.82 -40.07
C PHE A 130 6.88 18.59 -40.84
N ILE A 131 6.88 18.87 -42.19
CA ILE A 131 8.02 18.67 -43.08
C ILE A 131 8.41 19.98 -43.69
N PHE A 132 9.70 20.25 -43.80
CA PHE A 132 10.30 21.46 -44.33
C PHE A 132 11.14 21.19 -45.58
N ARG A 133 11.05 22.11 -46.56
CA ARG A 133 11.84 22.14 -47.82
C ARG A 133 12.59 23.45 -47.95
N GLY A 134 13.79 23.40 -48.55
CA GLY A 134 14.66 24.55 -48.75
C GLY A 134 14.53 25.28 -50.08
N TYR A 135 13.39 25.19 -50.79
CA TYR A 135 13.21 25.91 -52.03
C TYR A 135 11.76 26.40 -52.18
N ALA A 136 11.59 27.46 -52.98
CA ALA A 136 10.36 28.25 -53.06
C ALA A 136 9.14 27.56 -53.75
N ASN A 137 9.24 26.29 -54.13
CA ASN A 137 8.11 25.58 -54.70
C ASN A 137 7.18 25.05 -53.62
N ALA A 138 5.97 25.59 -53.61
CA ALA A 138 4.91 25.12 -52.75
C ALA A 138 4.65 23.60 -52.94
N PHE A 139 4.31 22.91 -51.88
CA PHE A 139 3.88 21.51 -51.97
C PHE A 139 2.68 21.37 -52.90
N SER A 140 2.79 20.47 -53.87
CA SER A 140 1.73 20.21 -54.84
C SER A 140 0.51 19.54 -54.20
N SER A 141 -0.65 19.61 -54.83
CA SER A 141 -1.85 18.88 -54.40
C SER A 141 -1.60 17.37 -54.34
N ASN A 142 -0.75 16.85 -55.20
CA ASN A 142 -0.36 15.44 -55.21
C ASN A 142 0.55 15.08 -54.02
N ASP A 143 1.48 15.96 -53.65
CA ASP A 143 2.32 15.79 -52.41
C ASP A 143 1.44 15.73 -51.18
N ARG A 144 0.44 16.60 -51.06
CA ARG A 144 -0.52 16.63 -49.95
C ARG A 144 -1.37 15.37 -49.88
N ALA A 145 -1.89 14.86 -51.00
CA ALA A 145 -2.68 13.64 -51.07
C ALA A 145 -1.88 12.39 -50.62
N LEU A 146 -0.63 12.30 -51.09
CA LEU A 146 0.33 11.26 -50.68
C LEU A 146 0.57 11.29 -49.21
N LEU A 147 0.86 12.46 -48.68
CA LEU A 147 1.16 12.66 -47.26
C LEU A 147 -0.05 12.36 -46.40
N SER A 148 -1.28 12.74 -46.85
CA SER A 148 -2.50 12.46 -46.11
C SER A 148 -2.73 10.95 -45.94
N SER A 149 -2.58 10.17 -47.02
CA SER A 149 -2.70 8.70 -46.96
C SER A 149 -1.65 8.06 -46.04
N PHE A 150 -0.44 8.64 -46.01
CA PHE A 150 0.63 8.22 -45.10
C PHE A 150 0.35 8.58 -43.64
N ALA A 151 -0.10 9.83 -43.41
CA ALA A 151 -0.44 10.33 -42.10
C ALA A 151 -1.54 9.48 -41.40
N ASP A 152 -2.54 9.02 -42.17
CA ASP A 152 -3.60 8.15 -41.66
C ASP A 152 -3.05 6.80 -41.19
N GLN A 153 -2.12 6.18 -41.92
CA GLN A 153 -1.50 4.93 -41.51
C GLN A 153 -0.52 5.13 -40.34
N ALA A 154 0.26 6.19 -40.38
CA ALA A 154 1.14 6.57 -39.31
C ALA A 154 0.37 6.85 -38.01
N ALA A 155 -0.78 7.51 -38.11
CA ALA A 155 -1.64 7.76 -36.95
C ALA A 155 -2.14 6.47 -36.28
N ILE A 156 -2.54 5.47 -37.06
CA ILE A 156 -2.96 4.15 -36.54
C ILE A 156 -1.80 3.48 -35.82
N ALA A 157 -0.60 3.49 -36.40
CA ALA A 157 0.58 2.88 -35.79
C ALA A 157 0.99 3.58 -34.47
N VAL A 158 0.98 4.92 -34.46
CA VAL A 158 1.25 5.73 -33.27
C VAL A 158 0.22 5.44 -32.19
N GLN A 159 -1.06 5.38 -32.52
CA GLN A 159 -2.10 5.07 -31.55
C GLN A 159 -1.95 3.67 -30.94
N ASN A 160 -1.62 2.68 -31.79
CA ASN A 160 -1.37 1.32 -31.30
C ASN A 160 -0.16 1.26 -30.36
N ALA A 161 0.95 1.94 -30.69
CA ALA A 161 2.12 2.01 -29.83
C ALA A 161 1.84 2.74 -28.51
N LEU A 162 1.05 3.82 -28.52
CA LEU A 162 0.61 4.53 -27.32
C LEU A 162 -0.25 3.63 -26.43
N LEU A 163 -1.25 2.93 -27.00
CA LEU A 163 -2.10 2.00 -26.26
C LEU A 163 -1.30 0.86 -25.67
N TYR A 164 -0.35 0.29 -26.42
CA TYR A 164 0.55 -0.75 -25.93
C TYR A 164 1.39 -0.26 -24.76
N THR A 165 1.99 0.92 -24.87
CA THR A 165 2.80 1.54 -23.81
C THR A 165 1.96 1.79 -22.56
N GLN A 166 0.76 2.36 -22.70
CA GLN A 166 -0.16 2.58 -21.59
C GLN A 166 -0.57 1.26 -20.90
N THR A 167 -0.94 0.26 -21.69
CA THR A 167 -1.32 -1.06 -21.14
C THR A 167 -0.16 -1.69 -20.39
N ASN A 168 1.05 -1.59 -20.94
CA ASN A 168 2.24 -2.15 -20.31
C ASN A 168 2.62 -1.41 -19.01
N GLN A 169 2.52 -0.09 -18.99
CA GLN A 169 2.70 0.72 -17.78
C GLN A 169 1.67 0.38 -16.70
N GLN A 170 0.39 0.23 -17.07
CA GLN A 170 -0.65 -0.19 -16.13
C GLN A 170 -0.37 -1.58 -15.57
N LYS A 171 0.02 -2.53 -16.42
CA LYS A 171 0.43 -3.88 -15.99
C LYS A 171 1.61 -3.85 -15.02
N GLN A 172 2.65 -3.07 -15.33
CA GLN A 172 3.80 -2.90 -14.44
C GLN A 172 3.42 -2.28 -13.10
N ARG A 173 2.53 -1.25 -13.13
CA ARG A 173 2.04 -0.62 -11.90
C ARG A 173 1.25 -1.59 -11.01
N LEU A 174 0.35 -2.38 -11.61
CA LEU A 174 -0.40 -3.42 -10.88
C LEU A 174 0.54 -4.47 -10.30
N ASN A 175 1.55 -4.90 -11.06
CA ASN A 175 2.55 -5.83 -10.58
C ASN A 175 3.32 -5.27 -9.38
N ALA A 176 3.78 -4.02 -9.48
CA ALA A 176 4.50 -3.36 -8.39
C ALA A 176 3.65 -3.24 -7.11
N ILE A 177 2.34 -2.97 -7.22
CA ILE A 177 1.42 -2.93 -6.08
C ILE A 177 1.32 -4.30 -5.41
N LEU A 178 1.15 -5.36 -6.19
CA LEU A 178 1.10 -6.74 -5.67
C LEU A 178 2.42 -7.13 -4.99
N ASP A 179 3.55 -6.80 -5.63
CA ASP A 179 4.88 -7.19 -5.15
C ASP A 179 5.34 -6.39 -3.93
N SER A 180 4.81 -5.16 -3.73
CA SER A 180 5.10 -4.32 -2.55
C SER A 180 4.22 -4.62 -1.33
N SER A 181 3.20 -5.49 -1.46
CA SER A 181 2.36 -5.88 -0.34
C SER A 181 3.17 -6.65 0.72
N ALA A 182 2.98 -6.29 1.99
CA ALA A 182 3.56 -7.04 3.11
C ALA A 182 2.84 -8.37 3.35
N ASP A 183 1.56 -8.48 2.97
CA ASP A 183 0.80 -9.72 3.05
C ASP A 183 1.12 -10.61 1.84
N GLY A 184 1.18 -11.92 2.04
CA GLY A 184 1.27 -12.90 0.97
C GLY A 184 0.03 -12.84 0.09
N MET A 185 0.21 -12.77 -1.23
CA MET A 185 -0.90 -12.74 -2.19
C MET A 185 -0.76 -13.85 -3.22
N LEU A 186 -1.87 -14.54 -3.47
CA LEU A 186 -2.00 -15.56 -4.51
C LEU A 186 -3.16 -15.22 -5.44
N ILE A 187 -2.97 -15.52 -6.71
CA ILE A 187 -4.06 -15.63 -7.69
C ILE A 187 -4.14 -17.11 -8.06
N LEU A 188 -5.28 -17.70 -7.77
CA LEU A 188 -5.55 -19.11 -8.01
C LEU A 188 -6.54 -19.25 -9.17
N THR A 189 -6.37 -20.32 -9.96
CA THR A 189 -7.44 -20.77 -10.86
C THR A 189 -8.60 -21.36 -10.05
N PRO A 190 -9.79 -21.57 -10.66
CA PRO A 190 -10.88 -22.30 -10.01
C PRO A 190 -10.54 -23.73 -9.56
N GLY A 191 -9.46 -24.32 -10.05
CA GLY A 191 -8.92 -25.62 -9.62
C GLY A 191 -7.78 -25.49 -8.61
N HIS A 192 -7.69 -24.37 -7.89
CA HIS A 192 -6.71 -24.10 -6.82
C HIS A 192 -5.24 -24.11 -7.28
N ILE A 193 -4.99 -23.99 -8.59
CA ILE A 193 -3.62 -23.89 -9.12
C ILE A 193 -3.12 -22.44 -8.96
N ILE A 194 -1.94 -22.27 -8.43
CA ILE A 194 -1.29 -20.97 -8.27
C ILE A 194 -0.91 -20.44 -9.66
N GLU A 195 -1.68 -19.48 -10.17
CA GLU A 195 -1.36 -18.77 -11.40
C GLU A 195 -0.28 -17.73 -11.17
N ARG A 196 -0.37 -17.04 -10.02
CA ARG A 196 0.59 -16.01 -9.61
C ARG A 196 0.68 -15.93 -8.09
N CYS A 197 1.88 -15.59 -7.60
CA CYS A 197 2.10 -15.19 -6.22
C CYS A 197 3.06 -14.00 -6.13
N ASN A 198 3.00 -13.27 -5.02
CA ASN A 198 3.91 -12.16 -4.74
C ASN A 198 5.14 -12.64 -3.94
N PRO A 199 6.21 -11.80 -3.86
CA PRO A 199 7.41 -12.14 -3.08
C PRO A 199 7.14 -12.38 -1.59
N ALA A 200 6.16 -11.67 -0.99
CA ALA A 200 5.80 -11.86 0.41
C ALA A 200 5.29 -13.29 0.69
N PHE A 201 4.45 -13.85 -0.21
CA PHE A 201 4.01 -15.23 -0.08
C PHE A 201 5.16 -16.22 -0.24
N ALA A 202 6.02 -16.03 -1.23
CA ALA A 202 7.20 -16.87 -1.46
C ALA A 202 8.11 -16.90 -0.22
N HIS A 203 8.36 -15.74 0.39
CA HIS A 203 9.10 -15.62 1.64
C HIS A 203 8.40 -16.31 2.82
N LEU A 204 7.06 -16.17 2.91
CA LEU A 204 6.25 -16.74 3.99
C LEU A 204 6.33 -18.26 3.99
N VAL A 205 6.30 -18.91 2.80
CA VAL A 205 6.40 -20.37 2.67
C VAL A 205 7.84 -20.88 2.51
N GLY A 206 8.82 -19.98 2.36
CA GLY A 206 10.24 -20.34 2.21
C GLY A 206 10.59 -21.01 0.88
N LYS A 207 9.90 -20.65 -0.21
CA LYS A 207 10.09 -21.22 -1.57
C LYS A 207 10.27 -20.12 -2.61
N ASN A 208 10.87 -20.46 -3.76
CA ASN A 208 10.95 -19.52 -4.87
C ASN A 208 9.64 -19.41 -5.64
N ILE A 209 9.38 -18.26 -6.25
CA ILE A 209 8.14 -17.99 -7.02
C ILE A 209 7.98 -19.02 -8.15
N GLU A 210 9.06 -19.35 -8.84
CA GLU A 210 9.06 -20.31 -9.96
C GLU A 210 8.68 -21.74 -9.53
N GLU A 211 8.98 -22.11 -8.28
CA GLU A 211 8.60 -23.41 -7.70
C GLU A 211 7.12 -23.47 -7.29
N LEU A 212 6.52 -22.31 -7.05
CA LEU A 212 5.14 -22.17 -6.59
C LEU A 212 4.15 -22.09 -7.74
N GLN A 213 4.51 -21.40 -8.83
CA GLN A 213 3.64 -21.28 -9.99
C GLN A 213 3.31 -22.62 -10.63
N GLY A 214 2.05 -22.83 -11.00
CA GLY A 214 1.54 -24.07 -11.57
C GLY A 214 1.32 -25.20 -10.56
N LYS A 215 1.59 -24.97 -9.26
CA LYS A 215 1.32 -25.97 -8.21
C LYS A 215 -0.06 -25.74 -7.60
N ASN A 216 -0.63 -26.81 -7.06
CA ASN A 216 -1.86 -26.72 -6.27
C ASN A 216 -1.56 -26.06 -4.90
N SER A 217 -2.37 -25.07 -4.50
CA SER A 217 -2.22 -24.33 -3.24
C SER A 217 -2.32 -25.22 -2.01
N ASP A 218 -3.16 -26.27 -2.03
CA ASP A 218 -3.37 -27.17 -0.90
C ASP A 218 -2.13 -28.02 -0.60
N GLY A 219 -1.33 -28.32 -1.63
CA GLY A 219 -0.04 -28.97 -1.49
C GLY A 219 1.05 -28.10 -0.88
N ILE A 220 0.89 -26.79 -0.94
CA ILE A 220 1.83 -25.80 -0.39
C ILE A 220 1.40 -25.35 1.01
N LEU A 221 0.11 -25.09 1.22
CA LEU A 221 -0.47 -24.64 2.49
C LEU A 221 -0.79 -25.84 3.38
N LYS A 222 0.25 -26.38 4.02
CA LYS A 222 0.10 -27.54 4.92
C LYS A 222 -0.17 -27.05 6.34
N TRP A 223 -1.27 -27.49 6.92
CA TRP A 223 -1.68 -27.14 8.26
C TRP A 223 -1.10 -28.08 9.31
N ALA A 224 -0.61 -27.54 10.44
CA ALA A 224 -0.14 -28.33 11.58
C ALA A 224 -1.30 -29.03 12.32
N LYS A 225 -2.48 -28.39 12.32
CA LYS A 225 -3.74 -28.87 12.88
C LYS A 225 -4.86 -28.44 11.95
N GLN A 226 -6.04 -29.03 12.13
CA GLN A 226 -7.22 -28.56 11.38
C GLN A 226 -7.41 -27.06 11.60
N PRO A 227 -7.46 -26.24 10.53
CA PRO A 227 -7.63 -24.80 10.65
C PRO A 227 -9.02 -24.44 11.17
N GLN A 228 -9.14 -23.24 11.72
CA GLN A 228 -10.43 -22.69 12.14
C GLN A 228 -11.10 -21.98 10.96
N GLY A 229 -12.37 -22.26 10.74
CA GLY A 229 -13.13 -21.73 9.60
C GLY A 229 -13.43 -22.83 8.57
N MET A 230 -14.13 -22.46 7.51
CA MET A 230 -14.50 -23.36 6.41
C MET A 230 -13.37 -23.38 5.38
N THR A 231 -12.90 -24.54 5.00
CA THR A 231 -11.89 -24.69 3.95
C THR A 231 -12.47 -24.29 2.58
N LEU A 232 -11.58 -24.00 1.61
CA LEU A 232 -12.02 -23.60 0.28
C LEU A 232 -12.85 -24.69 -0.39
N ASP A 233 -12.43 -25.96 -0.28
CA ASP A 233 -13.16 -27.13 -0.82
C ASP A 233 -14.55 -27.28 -0.18
N GLU A 234 -14.65 -27.12 1.15
CA GLU A 234 -15.94 -27.20 1.86
C GLU A 234 -16.87 -26.06 1.44
N ALA A 235 -16.32 -24.85 1.26
CA ALA A 235 -17.07 -23.69 0.81
C ALA A 235 -17.60 -23.87 -0.62
N GLU A 236 -16.78 -24.37 -1.51
CA GLU A 236 -17.15 -24.66 -2.91
C GLU A 236 -18.21 -25.76 -2.99
N ALA A 237 -18.08 -26.82 -2.19
CA ALA A 237 -19.10 -27.86 -2.06
C ALA A 237 -20.44 -27.30 -1.53
N GLY A 238 -20.40 -26.22 -0.72
CA GLY A 238 -21.54 -25.45 -0.27
C GLY A 238 -22.08 -24.41 -1.27
N GLY A 239 -21.49 -24.33 -2.48
CA GLY A 239 -21.89 -23.41 -3.54
C GLY A 239 -21.22 -22.03 -3.51
N TRP A 240 -20.11 -21.87 -2.80
CA TRP A 240 -19.29 -20.65 -2.87
C TRP A 240 -18.66 -20.48 -4.28
N PRO A 241 -18.59 -19.27 -4.84
CA PRO A 241 -19.05 -18.00 -4.26
C PRO A 241 -20.52 -17.71 -4.59
N LEU A 242 -21.31 -17.37 -3.58
CA LEU A 242 -22.72 -17.00 -3.77
C LEU A 242 -22.87 -15.60 -4.41
N THR A 243 -21.91 -14.73 -4.20
CA THR A 243 -21.83 -13.37 -4.76
C THR A 243 -20.38 -12.96 -5.00
N THR A 244 -20.16 -11.89 -5.78
CA THR A 244 -18.84 -11.30 -5.99
C THR A 244 -18.18 -10.75 -4.71
N ARG A 245 -18.94 -10.64 -3.60
CA ARG A 245 -18.48 -10.15 -2.30
C ARG A 245 -18.40 -11.25 -1.23
N SER A 246 -18.55 -12.51 -1.61
CA SER A 246 -18.47 -13.64 -0.68
C SER A 246 -17.03 -13.92 -0.31
N HIS A 247 -16.51 -13.23 0.72
CA HIS A 247 -15.20 -13.53 1.27
C HIS A 247 -15.25 -14.74 2.19
N LEU A 248 -14.25 -15.60 2.08
CA LEU A 248 -14.03 -16.73 2.99
C LEU A 248 -12.79 -16.44 3.82
N TYR A 249 -12.87 -16.62 5.14
CA TYR A 249 -11.73 -16.48 6.05
C TYR A 249 -11.46 -17.80 6.75
N ILE A 250 -10.17 -18.18 6.77
CA ILE A 250 -9.67 -19.38 7.45
C ILE A 250 -8.41 -18.99 8.21
N GLU A 251 -8.25 -19.55 9.40
CA GLU A 251 -7.12 -19.30 10.27
C GLU A 251 -6.50 -20.59 10.76
N GLY A 252 -5.17 -20.66 10.81
CA GLY A 252 -4.49 -21.86 11.28
C GLY A 252 -2.98 -21.70 11.38
N ASP A 253 -2.32 -22.80 11.68
CA ASP A 253 -0.89 -22.87 11.88
C ASP A 253 -0.25 -23.56 10.66
N LEU A 254 0.47 -22.78 9.85
CA LEU A 254 1.16 -23.26 8.64
C LEU A 254 2.46 -23.97 9.00
N LEU A 255 2.64 -25.19 8.48
CA LEU A 255 3.91 -25.90 8.54
C LEU A 255 4.84 -25.38 7.44
N LYS A 256 6.07 -25.02 7.82
CA LYS A 256 7.17 -24.71 6.90
C LYS A 256 8.08 -25.93 6.77
N ASP A 257 8.55 -26.18 5.55
CA ASP A 257 9.38 -27.39 5.29
C ASP A 257 10.68 -27.40 6.12
N ASN A 258 11.22 -26.25 6.53
CA ASN A 258 12.52 -26.11 7.23
C ASN A 258 12.42 -25.48 8.63
N ASP A 259 11.24 -25.29 9.18
CA ASP A 259 11.04 -24.68 10.51
C ASP A 259 10.14 -25.60 11.36
N PRO A 260 10.62 -26.05 12.54
CA PRO A 260 9.81 -26.87 13.43
C PRO A 260 8.64 -26.10 14.08
N HIS A 261 8.67 -24.76 14.03
CA HIS A 261 7.64 -23.93 14.62
C HIS A 261 6.58 -23.54 13.57
N PRO A 262 5.33 -23.98 13.75
CA PRO A 262 4.26 -23.59 12.84
C PRO A 262 4.04 -22.09 12.89
N LEU A 263 3.76 -21.48 11.73
CA LEU A 263 3.48 -20.06 11.60
C LEU A 263 1.98 -19.82 11.68
N PRO A 264 1.46 -19.05 12.65
CA PRO A 264 0.06 -18.64 12.66
C PRO A 264 -0.26 -17.73 11.47
N ILE A 265 -1.18 -18.16 10.60
CA ILE A 265 -1.63 -17.38 9.45
C ILE A 265 -3.14 -17.29 9.39
N GLY A 266 -3.62 -16.16 8.85
CA GLY A 266 -5.00 -15.99 8.42
C GLY A 266 -5.05 -15.86 6.90
N ILE A 267 -5.96 -16.57 6.23
CA ILE A 267 -6.16 -16.51 4.79
C ILE A 267 -7.55 -15.98 4.50
N THR A 268 -7.63 -14.96 3.65
CA THR A 268 -8.88 -14.45 3.10
C THR A 268 -8.94 -14.81 1.63
N TYR A 269 -9.95 -15.57 1.22
CA TYR A 269 -10.25 -15.85 -0.18
C TYR A 269 -11.34 -14.92 -0.69
N ALA A 270 -11.11 -14.32 -1.84
CA ALA A 270 -12.04 -13.44 -2.54
C ALA A 270 -12.24 -13.96 -3.99
N PRO A 271 -13.48 -14.17 -4.45
CA PRO A 271 -13.73 -14.64 -5.78
C PRO A 271 -13.59 -13.51 -6.81
N LEU A 272 -12.96 -13.81 -7.93
CA LEU A 272 -12.99 -12.97 -9.13
C LEU A 272 -13.95 -13.57 -10.12
N VAL A 273 -15.06 -12.88 -10.39
CA VAL A 273 -16.17 -13.39 -11.20
C VAL A 273 -16.29 -12.55 -12.47
N SER A 274 -16.49 -13.21 -13.62
CA SER A 274 -16.72 -12.55 -14.91
C SER A 274 -18.07 -11.79 -14.91
N ALA A 275 -18.28 -10.96 -15.94
CA ALA A 275 -19.56 -10.24 -16.14
C ALA A 275 -20.76 -11.20 -16.28
N GLU A 276 -20.51 -12.44 -16.70
CA GLU A 276 -21.51 -13.50 -16.87
C GLU A 276 -21.74 -14.33 -15.59
N GLY A 277 -21.11 -13.96 -14.46
CA GLY A 277 -21.27 -14.65 -13.19
C GLY A 277 -20.42 -15.92 -13.02
N LYS A 278 -19.46 -16.19 -13.92
CA LYS A 278 -18.58 -17.34 -13.82
C LYS A 278 -17.32 -17.02 -13.02
N LEU A 279 -16.94 -17.88 -12.06
CA LEU A 279 -15.68 -17.78 -11.33
C LEU A 279 -14.51 -17.90 -12.31
N THR A 280 -13.69 -16.86 -12.39
CA THR A 280 -12.48 -16.81 -13.24
C THR A 280 -11.23 -17.14 -12.43
N ASN A 281 -11.09 -16.51 -11.27
CA ASN A 281 -9.96 -16.70 -10.37
C ASN A 281 -10.38 -16.54 -8.91
N ILE A 282 -9.52 -16.97 -8.01
CA ILE A 282 -9.65 -16.74 -6.56
C ILE A 282 -8.42 -15.96 -6.11
N ILE A 283 -8.64 -14.84 -5.44
CA ILE A 283 -7.55 -14.07 -4.83
C ILE A 283 -7.46 -14.52 -3.37
N ALA A 284 -6.31 -15.04 -2.96
CA ALA A 284 -6.02 -15.38 -1.58
C ALA A 284 -5.02 -14.38 -1.00
N THR A 285 -5.37 -13.77 0.14
CA THR A 285 -4.48 -12.91 0.92
C THR A 285 -4.10 -13.63 2.20
N ILE A 286 -2.81 -13.85 2.40
CA ILE A 286 -2.24 -14.59 3.52
C ILE A 286 -1.49 -13.64 4.42
N ARG A 287 -1.93 -13.53 5.67
CA ARG A 287 -1.34 -12.66 6.68
C ARG A 287 -0.74 -13.45 7.82
N ASP A 288 0.47 -13.07 8.24
CA ASP A 288 1.05 -13.52 9.49
C ASP A 288 0.28 -12.87 10.66
N ILE A 289 -0.35 -13.69 11.49
CA ILE A 289 -1.15 -13.24 12.64
C ILE A 289 -0.47 -13.53 13.98
N THR A 290 0.84 -13.82 13.99
CA THR A 290 1.59 -14.15 15.19
C THR A 290 1.43 -13.08 16.27
N HIS A 291 1.66 -11.81 15.93
CA HIS A 291 1.50 -10.71 16.86
C HIS A 291 0.07 -10.55 17.37
N PHE A 292 -0.91 -10.77 16.50
CA PHE A 292 -2.32 -10.69 16.89
C PHE A 292 -2.68 -11.80 17.89
N ARG A 293 -2.29 -13.05 17.61
CA ARG A 293 -2.52 -14.19 18.52
C ARG A 293 -1.82 -14.00 19.85
N GLN A 294 -0.56 -13.56 19.86
CA GLN A 294 0.18 -13.27 21.08
C GLN A 294 -0.54 -12.21 21.94
N ALA A 295 -1.00 -11.13 21.31
CA ALA A 295 -1.74 -10.08 22.02
C ALA A 295 -3.07 -10.61 22.61
N ASP A 296 -3.80 -11.44 21.86
CA ASP A 296 -5.07 -12.04 22.32
C ASP A 296 -4.84 -13.07 23.45
N GLU A 297 -3.77 -13.85 23.36
CA GLU A 297 -3.36 -14.82 24.38
C GLU A 297 -2.95 -14.12 25.69
N ILE A 298 -2.16 -13.04 25.60
CA ILE A 298 -1.80 -12.20 26.75
C ILE A 298 -3.08 -11.62 27.39
N LYS A 299 -4.00 -11.10 26.58
CA LYS A 299 -5.29 -10.56 27.06
C LYS A 299 -6.12 -11.61 27.76
N SER A 300 -6.26 -12.80 27.18
CA SER A 300 -7.03 -13.90 27.74
C SER A 300 -6.43 -14.40 29.06
N THR A 301 -5.10 -14.55 29.11
CA THR A 301 -4.35 -14.92 30.31
C THR A 301 -4.52 -13.87 31.40
N PHE A 302 -4.43 -12.59 31.06
CA PHE A 302 -4.65 -11.47 31.98
C PHE A 302 -6.04 -11.50 32.61
N ILE A 303 -7.10 -11.69 31.79
CA ILE A 303 -8.48 -11.81 32.29
C ILE A 303 -8.63 -13.02 33.24
N SER A 304 -8.02 -14.15 32.90
CA SER A 304 -8.06 -15.36 33.70
C SER A 304 -7.40 -15.17 35.07
N ILE A 305 -6.19 -14.57 35.10
CA ILE A 305 -5.45 -14.28 36.35
C ILE A 305 -6.26 -13.33 37.22
N ILE A 306 -6.77 -12.22 36.67
CA ILE A 306 -7.58 -11.26 37.41
C ILE A 306 -8.81 -11.94 38.01
N SER A 307 -9.52 -12.73 37.22
CA SER A 307 -10.72 -13.45 37.71
C SER A 307 -10.39 -14.37 38.88
N HIS A 308 -9.25 -15.04 38.84
CA HIS A 308 -8.80 -15.90 39.94
C HIS A 308 -8.41 -15.10 41.20
N GLU A 309 -7.61 -14.03 41.02
CA GLU A 309 -7.16 -13.17 42.11
C GLU A 309 -8.29 -12.40 42.81
N LEU A 310 -9.36 -12.03 42.08
CA LEU A 310 -10.55 -11.43 42.67
C LEU A 310 -11.46 -12.45 43.38
N LYS A 311 -11.51 -13.69 42.91
CA LYS A 311 -12.36 -14.73 43.50
C LYS A 311 -11.92 -15.12 44.93
N THR A 312 -10.61 -15.14 45.20
CA THR A 312 -10.04 -15.59 46.48
C THR A 312 -10.46 -14.70 47.64
N PRO A 313 -10.23 -13.36 47.63
CA PRO A 313 -10.66 -12.47 48.73
C PRO A 313 -12.18 -12.46 48.89
N VAL A 314 -12.96 -12.49 47.79
CA VAL A 314 -14.40 -12.57 47.85
C VAL A 314 -14.88 -13.85 48.53
N ALA A 315 -14.23 -14.99 48.28
CA ALA A 315 -14.56 -16.26 48.89
C ALA A 315 -14.26 -16.25 50.41
N LEU A 316 -13.13 -15.65 50.80
CA LEU A 316 -12.77 -15.48 52.22
C LEU A 316 -13.78 -14.59 52.95
N ILE A 317 -14.06 -13.40 52.45
CA ILE A 317 -15.06 -12.49 52.98
C ILE A 317 -16.40 -13.22 53.17
N LYS A 318 -16.88 -13.88 52.09
CA LYS A 318 -18.15 -14.63 52.13
C LYS A 318 -18.12 -15.76 53.17
N GLY A 319 -16.98 -16.46 53.29
CA GLY A 319 -16.80 -17.54 54.28
C GLY A 319 -16.93 -17.03 55.71
N TYR A 320 -16.18 -15.98 56.07
CA TYR A 320 -16.22 -15.38 57.40
C TYR A 320 -17.59 -14.80 57.73
N VAL A 321 -18.20 -14.04 56.81
CA VAL A 321 -19.56 -13.50 56.95
C VAL A 321 -20.59 -14.65 57.15
N SER A 322 -20.50 -15.73 56.37
CA SER A 322 -21.36 -16.87 56.47
C SER A 322 -21.20 -17.60 57.83
N THR A 323 -19.99 -17.68 58.31
CA THR A 323 -19.68 -18.28 59.59
C THR A 323 -20.23 -17.44 60.74
N LEU A 324 -19.98 -16.14 60.74
CA LEU A 324 -20.49 -15.22 61.77
C LEU A 324 -22.02 -15.13 61.86
N ARG A 325 -22.71 -15.37 60.71
CA ARG A 325 -24.17 -15.36 60.64
C ARG A 325 -24.88 -16.62 61.10
N ARG A 326 -24.15 -17.63 61.57
CA ARG A 326 -24.77 -18.87 62.05
C ARG A 326 -25.49 -18.61 63.37
N GLU A 327 -26.76 -18.90 63.40
CA GLU A 327 -27.64 -18.71 64.56
C GLU A 327 -27.42 -19.78 65.68
N ASP A 328 -26.79 -20.92 65.33
CA ASP A 328 -26.49 -22.02 66.22
C ASP A 328 -25.19 -21.88 67.01
N ALA A 329 -24.44 -20.81 66.74
CA ALA A 329 -23.09 -20.56 67.31
C ALA A 329 -23.10 -19.30 68.19
N ASN A 330 -22.60 -19.46 69.43
CA ASN A 330 -22.35 -18.35 70.35
C ASN A 330 -20.87 -17.99 70.33
N TRP A 331 -20.54 -17.02 69.47
CA TRP A 331 -19.16 -16.66 69.21
C TRP A 331 -18.55 -15.83 70.36
N ASP A 332 -17.33 -16.12 70.68
CA ASP A 332 -16.54 -15.25 71.54
C ASP A 332 -16.34 -13.90 70.87
N PRO A 333 -16.51 -12.77 71.62
CA PRO A 333 -16.27 -11.43 71.08
C PRO A 333 -14.90 -11.25 70.37
N ALA A 334 -13.85 -11.93 70.88
CA ALA A 334 -12.54 -11.91 70.27
C ALA A 334 -12.53 -12.57 68.90
N ILE A 335 -13.21 -13.70 68.67
CA ILE A 335 -13.32 -14.39 67.44
C ILE A 335 -14.13 -13.53 66.40
N VAL A 336 -15.15 -12.84 66.87
CA VAL A 336 -15.93 -11.93 66.03
C VAL A 336 -15.04 -10.77 65.56
N GLN A 337 -14.24 -10.19 66.47
CA GLN A 337 -13.36 -9.07 66.17
C GLN A 337 -12.26 -9.48 65.15
N ASP A 338 -11.62 -10.63 65.37
CA ASP A 338 -10.60 -11.18 64.46
C ASP A 338 -11.20 -11.49 63.09
N SER A 339 -12.39 -12.06 63.05
CA SER A 339 -13.07 -12.33 61.77
C SER A 339 -13.43 -11.08 60.99
N LEU A 340 -13.89 -10.03 61.68
CA LEU A 340 -14.17 -8.72 61.08
C LEU A 340 -12.88 -8.04 60.55
N ALA A 341 -11.78 -8.14 61.29
CA ALA A 341 -10.48 -7.63 60.85
C ALA A 341 -10.02 -8.32 59.57
N ILE A 342 -10.17 -9.65 59.43
CA ILE A 342 -9.86 -10.38 58.20
C ILE A 342 -10.76 -9.94 57.02
N ILE A 343 -12.05 -9.71 57.30
CA ILE A 343 -12.98 -9.23 56.24
C ILE A 343 -12.56 -7.84 55.77
N GLU A 344 -12.17 -6.94 56.67
CA GLU A 344 -11.70 -5.59 56.35
C GLU A 344 -10.41 -5.65 55.52
N GLU A 345 -9.42 -6.46 55.94
CA GLU A 345 -8.15 -6.65 55.22
C GLU A 345 -8.38 -7.16 53.77
N GLU A 346 -9.24 -8.17 53.61
CA GLU A 346 -9.52 -8.71 52.26
C GLU A 346 -10.35 -7.74 51.38
N ALA A 347 -11.19 -6.90 52.00
CA ALA A 347 -11.91 -5.83 51.25
C ALA A 347 -10.95 -4.71 50.82
N ASP A 348 -10.00 -4.31 51.66
CA ASP A 348 -8.97 -3.34 51.30
C ASP A 348 -8.04 -3.87 50.20
N ARG A 349 -7.66 -5.16 50.30
CA ARG A 349 -6.89 -5.84 49.28
C ARG A 349 -7.61 -5.84 47.91
N LEU A 350 -8.93 -6.12 47.91
CA LEU A 350 -9.77 -6.10 46.71
C LEU A 350 -9.81 -4.70 46.12
N THR A 351 -9.97 -3.67 46.93
CA THR A 351 -9.97 -2.27 46.52
C THR A 351 -8.68 -1.90 45.81
N GLY A 352 -7.53 -2.25 46.43
CA GLY A 352 -6.21 -2.02 45.81
C GLY A 352 -6.01 -2.75 44.47
N MET A 353 -6.53 -3.98 44.35
CA MET A 353 -6.51 -4.70 43.06
C MET A 353 -7.32 -3.99 41.97
N ILE A 354 -8.51 -3.49 42.33
CA ILE A 354 -9.37 -2.74 41.40
C ILE A 354 -8.68 -1.44 40.95
N GLU A 355 -8.07 -0.70 41.88
CA GLU A 355 -7.32 0.51 41.56
C GLU A 355 -6.16 0.26 40.60
N ASN A 356 -5.37 -0.80 40.87
CA ASN A 356 -4.28 -1.20 39.99
C ASN A 356 -4.75 -1.59 38.60
N LEU A 357 -5.89 -2.27 38.49
CA LEU A 357 -6.51 -2.63 37.20
C LEU A 357 -6.97 -1.41 36.42
N LEU A 358 -7.59 -0.45 37.11
CA LEU A 358 -8.03 0.81 36.49
C LEU A 358 -6.84 1.64 36.03
N ASP A 359 -5.76 1.69 36.81
CA ASP A 359 -4.52 2.37 36.40
C ASP A 359 -3.88 1.70 35.18
N ALA A 360 -3.80 0.37 35.13
CA ALA A 360 -3.31 -0.38 33.98
C ALA A 360 -4.17 -0.11 32.73
N SER A 361 -5.49 -0.11 32.87
CA SER A 361 -6.42 0.19 31.77
C SER A 361 -6.25 1.61 31.24
N ARG A 362 -6.09 2.60 32.15
CA ARG A 362 -5.82 4.00 31.77
C ARG A 362 -4.48 4.17 31.03
N LEU A 363 -3.45 3.46 31.47
CA LEU A 363 -2.14 3.44 30.80
C LEU A 363 -2.25 2.91 29.37
N GLN A 364 -2.96 1.80 29.17
CA GLN A 364 -3.18 1.21 27.85
C GLN A 364 -3.97 2.14 26.90
N ALA A 365 -4.93 2.89 27.46
CA ALA A 365 -5.72 3.88 26.69
C ALA A 365 -4.96 5.19 26.41
N GLY A 366 -3.69 5.33 26.86
CA GLY A 366 -2.92 6.59 26.72
C GLY A 366 -3.45 7.73 27.58
N GLY A 367 -4.36 7.44 28.53
CA GLY A 367 -5.11 8.43 29.32
C GLY A 367 -4.51 8.74 30.69
N LEU A 368 -3.23 8.47 30.93
CA LEU A 368 -2.60 8.81 32.21
C LEU A 368 -2.41 10.33 32.31
N ASN A 369 -3.26 10.98 33.09
CA ASN A 369 -3.15 12.42 33.34
C ASN A 369 -2.17 12.65 34.50
N ILE A 370 -0.96 13.10 34.18
CA ILE A 370 0.10 13.41 35.16
C ILE A 370 -0.08 14.83 35.65
N LYS A 371 -0.39 15.01 36.94
CA LYS A 371 -0.51 16.31 37.61
C LYS A 371 0.84 16.72 38.17
N ARG A 372 1.58 17.51 37.41
CA ARG A 372 2.91 17.98 37.81
C ARG A 372 2.79 19.12 38.80
N SER A 373 3.51 19.02 39.91
CA SER A 373 3.70 20.02 40.94
C SER A 373 5.15 20.01 41.42
N ASP A 374 5.56 21.08 42.09
CA ASP A 374 6.87 21.13 42.76
C ASP A 374 6.85 20.24 43.97
N ILE A 375 7.70 19.22 44.00
CA ILE A 375 7.76 18.22 45.10
C ILE A 375 9.16 18.12 45.71
N SER A 376 9.21 17.97 47.01
CA SER A 376 10.41 17.58 47.77
C SER A 376 10.46 16.05 47.86
N ILE A 377 11.35 15.41 47.11
CA ILE A 377 11.53 13.94 47.15
C ILE A 377 12.01 13.49 48.56
N PRO A 378 12.96 14.19 49.23
CA PRO A 378 13.35 13.83 50.60
C PRO A 378 12.17 13.77 51.57
N ASP A 379 11.27 14.77 51.54
CA ASP A 379 10.12 14.79 52.42
C ASP A 379 9.09 13.71 52.11
N LEU A 380 8.85 13.45 50.81
CA LEU A 380 7.99 12.36 50.36
C LEU A 380 8.56 11.00 50.85
N CYS A 381 9.87 10.77 50.68
CA CYS A 381 10.53 9.54 51.12
C CYS A 381 10.48 9.38 52.65
N ARG A 382 10.70 10.47 53.43
CA ARG A 382 10.60 10.42 54.90
C ARG A 382 9.19 10.05 55.35
N ARG A 383 8.14 10.64 54.76
CA ARG A 383 6.73 10.32 55.07
C ARG A 383 6.42 8.85 54.76
N LEU A 384 6.88 8.34 53.60
CA LEU A 384 6.66 6.95 53.20
C LEU A 384 7.45 5.97 54.07
N ALA A 385 8.72 6.26 54.38
CA ALA A 385 9.54 5.45 55.24
C ALA A 385 8.93 5.30 56.65
N ASN A 386 8.49 6.43 57.26
CA ASN A 386 7.83 6.43 58.56
C ASN A 386 6.55 5.58 58.54
N ARG A 387 5.74 5.71 57.49
CA ARG A 387 4.50 4.94 57.35
C ARG A 387 4.77 3.44 57.17
N LEU A 388 5.76 3.06 56.33
CA LEU A 388 6.06 1.67 56.04
C LEU A 388 6.88 1.00 57.14
N GLN A 389 7.63 1.77 57.95
CA GLN A 389 8.37 1.25 59.10
C GLN A 389 7.42 0.64 60.17
N THR A 390 6.16 1.16 60.25
CA THR A 390 5.17 0.57 61.19
C THR A 390 4.66 -0.79 60.73
N GLN A 391 4.91 -1.18 59.47
CA GLN A 391 4.49 -2.46 58.92
C GLN A 391 5.55 -3.58 59.05
N THR A 392 6.76 -3.25 59.53
CA THR A 392 7.83 -4.23 59.70
C THR A 392 8.66 -3.94 60.93
N GLU A 393 8.84 -4.98 61.75
CA GLU A 393 9.77 -4.96 62.88
C GLU A 393 11.15 -5.55 62.52
N GLN A 394 11.21 -6.25 61.36
CA GLN A 394 12.40 -6.99 60.93
C GLN A 394 13.34 -6.17 60.06
N HIS A 395 12.85 -5.09 59.47
CA HIS A 395 13.62 -4.25 58.57
C HIS A 395 13.69 -2.82 59.09
N HIS A 396 14.86 -2.20 58.94
CA HIS A 396 15.07 -0.78 59.25
C HIS A 396 15.10 0.02 57.98
N ILE A 397 14.17 0.98 57.84
CA ILE A 397 14.05 1.84 56.66
C ILE A 397 14.76 3.16 56.96
N SER A 398 15.91 3.40 56.31
CA SER A 398 16.64 4.67 56.41
C SER A 398 16.49 5.49 55.14
N VAL A 399 16.47 6.82 55.32
CA VAL A 399 16.37 7.78 54.21
C VAL A 399 17.58 8.71 54.28
N ASP A 400 18.42 8.68 53.26
CA ASP A 400 19.62 9.47 53.15
C ASP A 400 19.58 10.30 51.87
N PHE A 401 19.67 11.64 51.99
CA PHE A 401 19.69 12.60 50.89
C PHE A 401 20.67 13.72 51.21
N PRO A 402 21.33 14.33 50.21
CA PRO A 402 22.07 15.58 50.39
C PRO A 402 21.17 16.70 50.90
N ASP A 403 21.72 17.62 51.70
CA ASP A 403 20.96 18.74 52.27
C ASP A 403 20.40 19.71 51.20
N ASP A 404 21.05 19.80 50.03
CA ASP A 404 20.72 20.67 48.91
C ASP A 404 19.98 19.93 47.77
N PHE A 405 19.28 18.82 48.09
CA PHE A 405 18.54 18.08 47.05
C PHE A 405 17.47 18.95 46.39
N PRO A 406 17.46 19.07 45.04
CA PRO A 406 16.58 20.01 44.32
C PRO A 406 15.10 19.60 44.40
N VAL A 407 14.23 20.58 44.36
CA VAL A 407 12.78 20.41 44.13
C VAL A 407 12.57 19.93 42.69
N LEU A 408 11.75 18.90 42.52
CA LEU A 408 11.45 18.32 41.22
C LEU A 408 10.02 18.61 40.78
N LEU A 409 9.82 18.85 39.51
CA LEU A 409 8.49 19.01 38.90
C LEU A 409 7.94 17.63 38.51
N ALA A 410 7.13 17.01 39.41
CA ALA A 410 6.59 15.67 39.20
C ALA A 410 5.19 15.53 39.82
N ASP A 411 4.55 14.37 39.61
CA ASP A 411 3.29 14.01 40.27
C ASP A 411 3.59 13.29 41.60
N GLU A 412 3.34 13.97 42.70
CA GLU A 412 3.62 13.47 44.06
C GLU A 412 2.94 12.12 44.34
N ASN A 413 1.67 11.99 43.93
CA ASN A 413 0.92 10.75 44.16
C ASN A 413 1.51 9.57 43.38
N ARG A 414 1.91 9.81 42.10
CA ARG A 414 2.50 8.74 41.27
C ARG A 414 3.90 8.34 41.72
N ILE A 415 4.74 9.32 42.08
CA ILE A 415 6.06 9.02 42.67
C ILE A 415 5.88 8.29 44.00
N GLY A 416 4.95 8.75 44.86
CA GLY A 416 4.62 8.08 46.10
C GLY A 416 4.14 6.64 45.90
N GLN A 417 3.33 6.36 44.91
CA GLN A 417 2.87 5.02 44.54
C GLN A 417 4.04 4.12 44.14
N VAL A 418 4.96 4.62 43.28
CA VAL A 418 6.16 3.87 42.85
C VAL A 418 7.03 3.53 44.06
N LEU A 419 7.36 4.51 44.89
CA LEU A 419 8.21 4.32 46.04
C LEU A 419 7.56 3.35 47.05
N SER A 420 6.27 3.51 47.34
CA SER A 420 5.54 2.61 48.23
C SER A 420 5.56 1.16 47.73
N ASN A 421 5.35 0.95 46.43
CA ASN A 421 5.40 -0.38 45.82
C ASN A 421 6.80 -1.01 45.90
N LEU A 422 7.85 -0.23 45.63
CA LEU A 422 9.23 -0.73 45.69
C LEU A 422 9.65 -1.08 47.12
N ILE A 423 9.35 -0.23 48.12
CA ILE A 423 9.68 -0.44 49.52
C ILE A 423 8.87 -1.64 50.08
N SER A 424 7.56 -1.71 49.78
CA SER A 424 6.72 -2.84 50.22
C SER A 424 7.21 -4.16 49.62
N ASN A 425 7.61 -4.18 48.34
CA ASN A 425 8.23 -5.36 47.75
C ASN A 425 9.56 -5.73 48.42
N ALA A 426 10.40 -4.75 48.74
CA ALA A 426 11.65 -4.99 49.43
C ALA A 426 11.41 -5.61 50.84
N ILE A 427 10.47 -5.09 51.61
CA ILE A 427 10.08 -5.65 52.89
C ILE A 427 9.58 -7.09 52.74
N LYS A 428 8.75 -7.36 51.71
CA LYS A 428 8.13 -8.68 51.52
C LYS A 428 9.12 -9.76 51.08
N TYR A 429 10.10 -9.40 50.23
CA TYR A 429 10.98 -10.37 49.58
C TYR A 429 12.44 -10.33 50.04
N ALA A 430 12.83 -9.37 50.92
CA ALA A 430 14.17 -9.36 51.49
C ALA A 430 14.34 -10.55 52.45
N PRO A 431 15.50 -11.19 52.46
CA PRO A 431 15.78 -12.25 53.43
C PRO A 431 15.78 -11.67 54.84
N LYS A 432 15.33 -12.50 55.81
CA LYS A 432 15.32 -12.17 57.23
C LYS A 432 16.72 -12.04 57.79
#